data_97636f874cf217d00f6f0cf13bc05bf8
#
_entry.id   97636f874cf217d00f6f0cf13bc05bf8
#
_cell.length_a   1.000
_cell.length_b   1.000
_cell.length_c   1.000
_cell.angle_alpha   90.00
_cell.angle_beta   90.00
_cell.angle_gamma   90.00
#
_symmetry.space_group_name_H-M   'P 1'
#
loop_
_entity.id
_entity.type
_entity.pdbx_description
1 polymer ?
#
loop_
_entity_poly.entity_id
_entity_poly.type
_entity_poly.pdbx_seq_one_letter_code
_entity_poly.pdbx_strand_id
1 'polypeptide(L)'
;MTRAGTTFHNIVEGLRHRAACPAVFGVVLMAVGLSACTEASQRVDAIGREGAKGVVTETIATRFPQVPKQLITPFTDCIIDNSDAAEIRVFAKSAVIGVDDTTVATVRTVLARPETVRCLSQNSLGLTGTLG
;
A
#
# COMPACT_ATOMS: atom_id res chain seq x y z
N MET A 1 -16.74 31.06 26.92
CA MET A 1 -15.62 30.88 27.86
C MET A 1 -16.02 29.81 28.88
N THR A 2 -15.25 28.75 28.99
CA THR A 2 -15.23 27.78 30.08
C THR A 2 -16.45 26.85 30.28
N ARG A 3 -16.45 25.66 29.63
CA ARG A 3 -17.11 24.43 30.16
C ARG A 3 -16.66 23.20 29.35
N ALA A 4 -15.40 22.78 29.47
CA ALA A 4 -14.90 21.53 28.90
C ALA A 4 -14.09 20.66 29.89
N GLY A 5 -14.16 20.94 31.19
CA GLY A 5 -13.30 20.29 32.18
C GLY A 5 -13.94 19.21 33.08
N THR A 6 -15.26 19.04 33.06
CA THR A 6 -15.94 18.27 34.12
C THR A 6 -16.33 16.83 33.71
N THR A 7 -16.27 16.51 32.43
CA THR A 7 -16.76 15.20 31.94
C THR A 7 -15.69 14.08 32.02
N PHE A 8 -14.41 14.43 32.04
CA PHE A 8 -13.33 13.44 32.12
C PHE A 8 -13.08 12.88 33.53
N HIS A 9 -13.44 13.64 34.57
CA HIS A 9 -13.19 13.21 35.97
C HIS A 9 -14.14 12.11 36.43
N ASN A 10 -15.37 12.09 35.93
CA ASN A 10 -16.38 11.09 36.32
C ASN A 10 -16.22 9.72 35.67
N ILE A 11 -15.44 9.60 34.58
CA ILE A 11 -15.18 8.31 33.89
C ILE A 11 -14.13 7.49 34.65
N VAL A 12 -13.19 8.16 35.32
CA VAL A 12 -12.09 7.47 36.03
C VAL A 12 -12.53 6.91 37.38
N GLU A 13 -13.52 7.52 38.06
CA GLU A 13 -14.00 7.04 39.34
C GLU A 13 -14.92 5.79 39.26
N GLY A 14 -15.56 5.56 38.12
CA GLY A 14 -16.43 4.39 37.91
C GLY A 14 -15.69 3.05 37.79
N LEU A 15 -14.38 3.07 37.57
CA LEU A 15 -13.55 1.85 37.35
C LEU A 15 -12.96 1.27 38.65
N ARG A 16 -13.16 1.93 39.81
CA ARG A 16 -12.52 1.51 41.08
C ARG A 16 -13.23 0.42 41.86
N HIS A 17 -14.41 -0.04 41.45
CA HIS A 17 -15.21 -0.97 42.24
C HIS A 17 -15.53 -2.32 41.60
N ARG A 18 -14.67 -2.86 40.73
CA ARG A 18 -14.77 -4.28 40.37
C ARG A 18 -13.41 -4.95 40.43
N ALA A 19 -12.96 -5.18 41.65
CA ALA A 19 -11.90 -6.14 41.93
C ALA A 19 -12.47 -7.55 41.76
N ALA A 20 -12.32 -8.14 40.59
CA ALA A 20 -12.44 -9.61 40.42
C ALA A 20 -11.81 -10.04 39.10
N CYS A 21 -10.77 -10.86 39.19
CA CYS A 21 -10.07 -11.68 38.24
C CYS A 21 -8.86 -10.99 37.51
N PRO A 22 -7.63 -11.24 38.00
CA PRO A 22 -6.40 -10.85 37.34
C PRO A 22 -6.16 -11.57 35.98
N ALA A 23 -6.87 -12.68 35.73
CA ALA A 23 -6.80 -13.45 34.49
C ALA A 23 -7.43 -12.73 33.29
N VAL A 24 -8.47 -11.93 33.48
CA VAL A 24 -9.17 -11.22 32.40
C VAL A 24 -8.37 -10.00 31.92
N PHE A 25 -7.63 -9.35 32.85
CA PHE A 25 -6.82 -8.18 32.51
C PHE A 25 -5.62 -8.53 31.62
N GLY A 26 -5.04 -9.72 31.79
CA GLY A 26 -3.94 -10.21 30.97
C GLY A 26 -4.35 -10.49 29.52
N VAL A 27 -5.55 -11.04 29.31
CA VAL A 27 -6.06 -11.36 27.96
C VAL A 27 -6.42 -10.11 27.16
N VAL A 28 -6.98 -9.09 27.82
CA VAL A 28 -7.33 -7.81 27.16
C VAL A 28 -6.08 -7.04 26.73
N LEU A 29 -5.00 -7.02 27.53
CA LEU A 29 -3.74 -6.38 27.15
C LEU A 29 -3.04 -7.09 25.96
N MET A 30 -3.12 -8.43 25.90
CA MET A 30 -2.57 -9.18 24.77
C MET A 30 -3.33 -8.92 23.46
N ALA A 31 -4.66 -8.77 23.51
CA ALA A 31 -5.47 -8.50 22.31
C ALA A 31 -5.22 -7.12 21.71
N VAL A 32 -4.94 -6.10 22.51
CA VAL A 32 -4.62 -4.74 22.05
C VAL A 32 -3.24 -4.68 21.39
N GLY A 33 -2.28 -5.47 21.87
CA GLY A 33 -0.93 -5.52 21.31
C GLY A 33 -0.85 -6.08 19.88
N LEU A 34 -1.69 -7.06 19.53
CA LEU A 34 -1.69 -7.65 18.18
C LEU A 34 -2.29 -6.71 17.12
N SER A 35 -3.26 -5.88 17.49
CA SER A 35 -3.90 -4.93 16.55
C SER A 35 -2.93 -3.82 16.10
N ALA A 36 -2.07 -3.33 16.99
CA ALA A 36 -1.11 -2.27 16.68
C ALA A 36 -0.02 -2.71 15.67
N CYS A 37 0.38 -3.99 15.70
CA CYS A 37 1.37 -4.54 14.76
C CYS A 37 0.80 -4.63 13.33
N THR A 38 -0.49 -4.93 13.18
CA THR A 38 -1.12 -5.06 11.86
C THR A 38 -1.25 -3.71 11.16
N GLU A 39 -1.61 -2.65 11.87
CA GLU A 39 -1.70 -1.30 11.29
C GLU A 39 -0.34 -0.74 10.89
N ALA A 40 0.71 -0.99 11.67
CA ALA A 40 2.06 -0.56 11.32
C ALA A 40 2.56 -1.23 10.04
N SER A 41 2.32 -2.53 9.87
CA SER A 41 2.67 -3.28 8.67
C SER A 41 1.96 -2.76 7.42
N GLN A 42 0.66 -2.47 7.51
CA GLN A 42 -0.13 -1.93 6.40
C GLN A 42 0.36 -0.54 5.95
N ARG A 43 0.77 0.30 6.89
CA ARG A 43 1.34 1.63 6.55
C ARG A 43 2.69 1.54 5.86
N VAL A 44 3.56 0.64 6.30
CA VAL A 44 4.86 0.38 5.65
C VAL A 44 4.66 -0.15 4.24
N ASP A 45 3.71 -1.08 4.04
CA ASP A 45 3.39 -1.61 2.71
C ASP A 45 2.81 -0.52 1.79
N ALA A 46 1.95 0.36 2.30
CA ALA A 46 1.39 1.47 1.52
C ALA A 46 2.49 2.46 1.06
N ILE A 47 3.41 2.84 1.95
CA ILE A 47 4.54 3.72 1.62
C ILE A 47 5.48 3.04 0.60
N GLY A 48 5.74 1.74 0.77
CA GLY A 48 6.57 0.97 -0.15
C GLY A 48 5.96 0.90 -1.55
N ARG A 49 4.65 0.70 -1.65
CA ARG A 49 3.93 0.67 -2.93
C ARG A 49 3.90 2.04 -3.61
N GLU A 50 3.74 3.13 -2.86
CA GLU A 50 3.76 4.49 -3.42
C GLU A 50 5.14 4.83 -4.00
N GLY A 51 6.23 4.52 -3.29
CA GLY A 51 7.58 4.67 -3.81
C GLY A 51 7.83 3.81 -5.04
N ALA A 52 7.33 2.57 -5.05
CA ALA A 52 7.41 1.66 -6.18
C ALA A 52 6.69 2.18 -7.42
N LYS A 53 5.53 2.84 -7.27
CA LYS A 53 4.79 3.46 -8.39
C LYS A 53 5.64 4.50 -9.12
N GLY A 54 6.34 5.37 -8.41
CA GLY A 54 7.23 6.37 -9.01
C GLY A 54 8.30 5.73 -9.89
N VAL A 55 8.98 4.69 -9.39
CA VAL A 55 10.01 3.95 -10.11
C VAL A 55 9.46 3.23 -11.34
N VAL A 56 8.31 2.56 -11.20
CA VAL A 56 7.68 1.86 -12.33
C VAL A 56 7.25 2.85 -13.40
N THR A 57 6.68 4.00 -13.02
CA THR A 57 6.33 5.10 -13.95
C THR A 57 7.54 5.58 -14.73
N GLU A 58 8.65 5.85 -14.03
CA GLU A 58 9.91 6.28 -14.66
C GLU A 58 10.47 5.19 -15.59
N THR A 59 10.45 3.94 -15.14
CA THR A 59 10.91 2.79 -15.93
C THR A 59 10.10 2.65 -17.22
N ILE A 60 8.78 2.75 -17.17
CA ILE A 60 7.92 2.68 -18.33
C ILE A 60 8.24 3.85 -19.28
N ALA A 61 8.29 5.06 -18.76
CA ALA A 61 8.51 6.26 -19.57
C ALA A 61 9.87 6.27 -20.28
N THR A 62 10.92 5.72 -19.66
CA THR A 62 12.29 5.78 -20.18
C THR A 62 12.72 4.53 -20.93
N ARG A 63 12.25 3.36 -20.55
CA ARG A 63 12.70 2.07 -21.09
C ARG A 63 11.69 1.38 -22.00
N PHE A 64 10.46 1.90 -22.07
CA PHE A 64 9.37 1.37 -22.92
C PHE A 64 8.74 2.48 -23.75
N PRO A 65 9.49 3.10 -24.68
CA PRO A 65 9.05 4.27 -25.45
C PRO A 65 7.83 3.99 -26.36
N GLN A 66 7.51 2.73 -26.61
CA GLN A 66 6.32 2.29 -27.35
C GLN A 66 5.02 2.47 -26.57
N VAL A 67 5.07 2.66 -25.24
CA VAL A 67 3.88 2.88 -24.40
C VAL A 67 3.43 4.34 -24.55
N PRO A 68 2.20 4.60 -25.03
CA PRO A 68 1.66 5.95 -25.10
C PRO A 68 1.60 6.60 -23.72
N LYS A 69 1.88 7.91 -23.64
CA LYS A 69 1.91 8.65 -22.35
C LYS A 69 0.63 8.50 -21.53
N GLN A 70 -0.52 8.43 -22.18
CA GLN A 70 -1.82 8.27 -21.56
C GLN A 70 -1.99 6.92 -20.86
N LEU A 71 -1.21 5.92 -21.28
CA LEU A 71 -1.25 4.56 -20.72
C LEU A 71 -0.20 4.33 -19.63
N ILE A 72 0.72 5.26 -19.37
CA ILE A 72 1.78 5.07 -18.36
C ILE A 72 1.17 4.83 -16.99
N THR A 73 0.21 5.66 -16.56
CA THR A 73 -0.45 5.49 -15.25
C THR A 73 -1.22 4.18 -15.13
N PRO A 74 -2.13 3.81 -16.05
CA PRO A 74 -2.80 2.50 -15.98
C PRO A 74 -1.81 1.32 -16.04
N PHE A 75 -0.72 1.41 -16.79
CA PHE A 75 0.30 0.37 -16.82
C PHE A 75 1.00 0.26 -15.47
N THR A 76 1.38 1.39 -14.86
CA THR A 76 1.99 1.43 -13.53
C THR A 76 1.07 0.78 -12.49
N ASP A 77 -0.20 1.14 -12.45
CA ASP A 77 -1.16 0.59 -11.50
C ASP A 77 -1.31 -0.93 -11.70
N CYS A 78 -1.50 -1.40 -12.92
CA CYS A 78 -1.58 -2.84 -13.21
C CYS A 78 -0.32 -3.61 -12.80
N ILE A 79 0.87 -3.03 -12.99
CA ILE A 79 2.13 -3.66 -12.58
C ILE A 79 2.20 -3.74 -11.05
N ILE A 80 1.94 -2.64 -10.34
CA ILE A 80 2.01 -2.61 -8.87
C ILE A 80 0.97 -3.52 -8.22
N ASP A 81 -0.24 -3.57 -8.76
CA ASP A 81 -1.32 -4.41 -8.23
C ASP A 81 -1.05 -5.91 -8.41
N ASN A 82 -0.30 -6.29 -9.45
CA ASN A 82 0.06 -7.68 -9.74
C ASN A 82 1.52 -8.00 -9.32
N SER A 83 2.21 -7.11 -8.63
CA SER A 83 3.54 -7.36 -8.07
C SER A 83 3.47 -7.99 -6.69
N ASP A 84 4.34 -8.96 -6.45
CA ASP A 84 4.52 -9.54 -5.14
C ASP A 84 5.40 -8.68 -4.22
N ALA A 85 5.51 -9.07 -2.95
CA ALA A 85 6.28 -8.32 -1.96
C ALA A 85 7.79 -8.25 -2.28
N ALA A 86 8.36 -9.23 -2.97
CA ALA A 86 9.77 -9.23 -3.33
C ALA A 86 10.02 -8.24 -4.46
N GLU A 87 9.14 -8.18 -5.46
CA GLU A 87 9.20 -7.24 -6.57
C GLU A 87 8.97 -5.79 -6.12
N ILE A 88 8.01 -5.56 -5.21
CA ILE A 88 7.82 -4.25 -4.58
C ILE A 88 9.10 -3.79 -3.87
N ARG A 89 9.84 -4.70 -3.21
CA ARG A 89 11.14 -4.34 -2.60
C ARG A 89 12.19 -3.97 -3.64
N VAL A 90 12.23 -4.64 -4.81
CA VAL A 90 13.12 -4.26 -5.92
C VAL A 90 12.80 -2.84 -6.36
N PHE A 91 11.55 -2.51 -6.60
CA PHE A 91 11.13 -1.16 -6.98
C PHE A 91 11.43 -0.13 -5.89
N ALA A 92 11.12 -0.44 -4.63
CA ALA A 92 11.42 0.46 -3.50
C ALA A 92 12.93 0.72 -3.34
N LYS A 93 13.78 -0.28 -3.56
CA LYS A 93 15.23 -0.11 -3.59
C LYS A 93 15.65 0.82 -4.73
N SER A 94 15.09 0.64 -5.91
CA SER A 94 15.39 1.46 -7.09
C SER A 94 14.93 2.92 -6.94
N ALA A 95 13.96 3.21 -6.07
CA ALA A 95 13.60 4.58 -5.70
C ALA A 95 14.74 5.34 -5.02
N VAL A 96 15.68 4.63 -4.40
CA VAL A 96 16.84 5.21 -3.70
C VAL A 96 18.09 5.23 -4.58
N ILE A 97 18.34 4.15 -5.32
CA ILE A 97 19.59 3.97 -6.09
C ILE A 97 19.44 4.26 -7.58
N GLY A 98 18.22 4.50 -8.06
CA GLY A 98 17.89 4.67 -9.48
C GLY A 98 17.47 3.37 -10.18
N VAL A 99 16.91 3.54 -11.40
CA VAL A 99 16.43 2.43 -12.24
C VAL A 99 17.63 1.70 -12.86
N ASP A 100 17.74 0.41 -12.62
CA ASP A 100 18.74 -0.49 -13.15
C ASP A 100 18.13 -1.59 -14.07
N ASP A 101 18.97 -2.44 -14.64
CA ASP A 101 18.51 -3.55 -15.49
C ASP A 101 17.67 -4.58 -14.74
N THR A 102 17.92 -4.75 -13.42
CA THR A 102 17.10 -5.62 -12.56
C THR A 102 15.69 -5.09 -12.46
N THR A 103 15.53 -3.79 -12.27
CA THR A 103 14.23 -3.10 -12.25
C THR A 103 13.48 -3.32 -13.55
N VAL A 104 14.16 -3.13 -14.70
CA VAL A 104 13.57 -3.33 -16.05
C VAL A 104 13.17 -4.79 -16.25
N ALA A 105 13.99 -5.76 -15.84
CA ALA A 105 13.69 -7.18 -15.93
C ALA A 105 12.47 -7.54 -15.06
N THR A 106 12.38 -7.00 -13.84
CA THR A 106 11.24 -7.22 -12.95
C THR A 106 9.95 -6.67 -13.56
N VAL A 107 9.95 -5.45 -14.11
CA VAL A 107 8.80 -4.88 -14.83
C VAL A 107 8.35 -5.79 -15.97
N ARG A 108 9.29 -6.31 -16.78
CA ARG A 108 8.97 -7.24 -17.90
C ARG A 108 8.35 -8.53 -17.40
N THR A 109 8.84 -9.09 -16.28
CA THR A 109 8.32 -10.31 -15.68
C THR A 109 6.87 -10.12 -15.23
N VAL A 110 6.57 -9.02 -14.55
CA VAL A 110 5.20 -8.71 -14.11
C VAL A 110 4.29 -8.45 -15.30
N LEU A 111 4.75 -7.72 -16.32
CA LEU A 111 3.99 -7.45 -17.54
C LEU A 111 3.61 -8.72 -18.32
N ALA A 112 4.41 -9.78 -18.23
CA ALA A 112 4.13 -11.05 -18.89
C ALA A 112 3.08 -11.93 -18.19
N ARG A 113 2.64 -11.56 -16.98
CA ARG A 113 1.64 -12.32 -16.23
C ARG A 113 0.25 -12.20 -16.82
N PRO A 114 -0.53 -13.28 -16.87
CA PRO A 114 -1.90 -13.25 -17.42
C PRO A 114 -2.83 -12.25 -16.72
N GLU A 115 -2.71 -12.12 -15.40
CA GLU A 115 -3.48 -11.16 -14.60
C GLU A 115 -3.14 -9.71 -14.93
N THR A 116 -1.84 -9.40 -15.13
CA THR A 116 -1.40 -8.07 -15.56
C THR A 116 -1.88 -7.75 -16.96
N VAL A 117 -1.76 -8.69 -17.90
CA VAL A 117 -2.26 -8.55 -19.27
C VAL A 117 -3.77 -8.28 -19.28
N ARG A 118 -4.54 -8.99 -18.43
CA ARG A 118 -5.98 -8.77 -18.28
C ARG A 118 -6.29 -7.39 -17.74
N CYS A 119 -5.57 -6.93 -16.69
CA CYS A 119 -5.69 -5.60 -16.14
C CYS A 119 -5.43 -4.52 -17.21
N LEU A 120 -4.36 -4.66 -17.97
CA LEU A 120 -3.98 -3.74 -19.04
C LEU A 120 -5.04 -3.68 -20.16
N SER A 121 -5.58 -4.82 -20.58
CA SER A 121 -6.62 -4.87 -21.62
C SER A 121 -7.91 -4.16 -21.16
N GLN A 122 -8.31 -4.34 -19.91
CA GLN A 122 -9.49 -3.67 -19.34
C GLN A 122 -9.31 -2.16 -19.27
N ASN A 123 -8.14 -1.69 -18.85
CA ASN A 123 -7.85 -0.26 -18.73
C ASN A 123 -7.66 0.42 -20.10
N SER A 124 -7.09 -0.25 -21.08
CA SER A 124 -6.95 0.30 -22.44
C SER A 124 -8.29 0.40 -23.18
N LEU A 125 -9.20 -0.55 -22.99
CA LEU A 125 -10.56 -0.48 -23.54
C LEU A 125 -11.41 0.62 -22.89
N GLY A 126 -11.22 0.90 -21.60
CA GLY A 126 -11.88 2.01 -20.90
C GLY A 126 -11.48 3.38 -21.44
N LEU A 127 -10.24 3.55 -21.89
CA LEU A 127 -9.76 4.81 -22.48
C LEU A 127 -10.30 5.04 -23.90
N THR A 128 -10.50 4.00 -24.70
CA THR A 128 -11.10 4.13 -26.04
C THR A 128 -12.59 4.46 -25.97
N GLY A 129 -13.31 4.06 -24.91
CA GLY A 129 -14.71 4.38 -24.70
C GLY A 129 -14.99 5.83 -24.27
N THR A 130 -13.99 6.56 -23.78
CA THR A 130 -14.13 7.94 -23.30
C THR A 130 -13.79 8.99 -24.40
N LEU A 131 -13.28 8.56 -25.53
CA LEU A 131 -12.89 9.41 -26.67
C LEU A 131 -13.88 9.40 -27.84
N GLY A 132 -15.02 8.74 -27.67
CA GLY A 132 -16.21 8.75 -28.56
C GLY A 132 -17.35 9.48 -27.91
#